data_c32b20aa0365afbe4c213b4ac0431814
#
_entry.id   c32b20aa0365afbe4c213b4ac0431814
#
_cell.length_a   1.000
_cell.length_b   1.000
_cell.length_c   1.000
_cell.angle_alpha   90.00
_cell.angle_beta   90.00
_cell.angle_gamma   90.00
#
_symmetry.space_group_name_H-M   'P 1'
#
loop_
_entity.id
_entity.type
_entity.pdbx_description
1 polymer ?
#
loop_
_entity_poly.entity_id
_entity_poly.type
_entity_poly.pdbx_seq_one_letter_code
_entity_poly.pdbx_strand_id
1 'polypeptide(L)'
;MKILLGLLACVMAMPLQAQPRPNILVLMAEDMSPRVGAFGDPVAVTPNIDALAQEGVRYTNTFTTAGVCAPSRAAHILAMHQISTGGQHMRTSTRPDGGYYAVPPAEVKAYPELLRGAGYYTYTDQKLDYQFSGVYPGSGPFTIWNSEGEAAPDWRGRAPGQPFFGFRNFMVTHESGVFTPLGTMPQSATHFIMQVMRWWRLEESPIDVVRPDQVEVPPYYPDTPTVRADLARHYNNIAYMDAEVGAILAQLEEDGLADSTIVIWTTDHGDGLPRAKRELYDSGLKVPMIIRWPEAFRPADVEPGGMDARMISFVDFGPTILKLAGVDVPGYIQGQDFADPAAPRREYIFASRDRIDEVPDRQRAIRDQRFKYIRSWYPQLAQGHLLAFRDNIDMVREMRAMYAAGELSAAQALWFQAPGEEQLFDLQKDPFEINNLARDPAYQQELVRLRGALDQRLAEIGDWSDEAEIDMVARFQPGGERPVTPPPTGSVEDGQLILTAVEQGSSLGYRLNDGDWQLYTAPVVIEEAAMVEAKAVRYGWEESEVISVP
;
A
#
# COMPACT_ATOMS: atom_id res chain seq x y z
N MET A 1 -46.39 61.92 25.12
CA MET A 1 -45.48 61.01 25.85
C MET A 1 -45.53 59.65 25.13
N LYS A 2 -44.60 59.46 24.16
CA LYS A 2 -44.54 58.22 23.33
C LYS A 2 -43.44 57.32 23.91
N ILE A 3 -43.79 56.14 24.43
CA ILE A 3 -42.88 55.14 24.93
C ILE A 3 -42.43 54.30 23.72
N LEU A 4 -41.12 54.37 23.36
CA LEU A 4 -40.50 53.47 22.41
C LEU A 4 -40.08 52.20 23.16
N LEU A 5 -40.71 51.06 22.85
CA LEU A 5 -40.20 49.74 23.26
C LEU A 5 -39.12 49.33 22.23
N GLY A 6 -37.88 49.25 22.71
CA GLY A 6 -36.80 48.64 21.96
C GLY A 6 -36.84 47.10 22.10
N LEU A 7 -37.10 46.37 21.01
CA LEU A 7 -36.90 44.92 20.95
C LEU A 7 -35.41 44.64 20.82
N LEU A 8 -34.79 44.08 21.89
CA LEU A 8 -33.46 43.54 21.84
C LEU A 8 -33.53 42.13 21.23
N ALA A 9 -33.17 41.98 19.95
CA ALA A 9 -33.06 40.66 19.32
C ALA A 9 -31.76 39.99 19.82
N CYS A 10 -31.87 39.06 20.77
CA CYS A 10 -30.79 38.13 21.09
C CYS A 10 -30.57 37.18 19.91
N VAL A 11 -29.59 37.44 19.07
CA VAL A 11 -29.05 36.46 18.14
C VAL A 11 -28.31 35.41 18.95
N MET A 12 -28.98 34.28 19.26
CA MET A 12 -28.26 33.11 19.76
C MET A 12 -27.34 32.63 18.63
N ALA A 13 -26.03 32.84 18.79
CA ALA A 13 -25.04 32.16 17.99
C ALA A 13 -25.17 30.65 18.30
N MET A 14 -25.82 29.90 17.40
CA MET A 14 -25.73 28.44 17.46
C MET A 14 -24.25 28.09 17.32
N PRO A 15 -23.70 27.25 18.20
CA PRO A 15 -22.35 26.76 18.01
C PRO A 15 -22.32 26.09 16.64
N LEU A 16 -21.38 26.48 15.80
CA LEU A 16 -21.06 25.76 14.57
C LEU A 16 -20.70 24.35 15.01
N GLN A 17 -21.63 23.41 14.85
CA GLN A 17 -21.36 22.01 15.12
C GLN A 17 -20.29 21.58 14.12
N ALA A 18 -19.07 21.33 14.61
CA ALA A 18 -18.01 20.80 13.77
C ALA A 18 -18.58 19.58 13.03
N GLN A 19 -18.39 19.53 11.71
CA GLN A 19 -18.86 18.37 10.93
C GLN A 19 -18.27 17.10 11.54
N PRO A 20 -19.07 16.05 11.75
CA PRO A 20 -18.58 14.80 12.31
C PRO A 20 -17.48 14.26 11.38
N ARG A 21 -16.32 13.97 11.94
CA ARG A 21 -15.21 13.35 11.21
C ARG A 21 -15.37 11.83 11.26
N PRO A 22 -15.28 11.10 10.12
CA PRO A 22 -15.42 9.65 10.12
C PRO A 22 -14.24 8.97 10.82
N ASN A 23 -14.47 7.82 11.41
CA ASN A 23 -13.41 6.85 11.58
C ASN A 23 -13.08 6.22 10.21
N ILE A 24 -11.85 5.80 10.00
CA ILE A 24 -11.41 5.18 8.74
C ILE A 24 -10.62 3.93 9.08
N LEU A 25 -11.03 2.80 8.52
CA LEU A 25 -10.39 1.51 8.68
C LEU A 25 -9.98 0.94 7.33
N VAL A 26 -8.68 0.82 7.09
CA VAL A 26 -8.12 0.14 5.92
C VAL A 26 -7.77 -1.29 6.30
N LEU A 27 -8.31 -2.25 5.58
CA LEU A 27 -8.05 -3.68 5.68
C LEU A 27 -7.26 -4.09 4.43
N MET A 28 -5.95 -4.26 4.58
CA MET A 28 -5.01 -4.51 3.47
C MET A 28 -4.57 -5.96 3.47
N ALA A 29 -5.04 -6.76 2.52
CA ALA A 29 -4.50 -8.09 2.28
C ALA A 29 -3.14 -7.98 1.55
N GLU A 30 -2.34 -9.04 1.62
CA GLU A 30 -1.10 -9.18 0.88
C GLU A 30 -1.33 -9.96 -0.42
N ASP A 31 -0.57 -9.65 -1.47
CA ASP A 31 -0.32 -10.52 -2.64
C ASP A 31 -1.57 -11.15 -3.28
N MET A 32 -2.60 -10.37 -3.62
CA MET A 32 -3.87 -10.92 -4.04
C MET A 32 -4.52 -10.11 -5.17
N SER A 33 -4.73 -10.74 -6.32
CA SER A 33 -5.57 -10.24 -7.42
C SER A 33 -7.06 -10.31 -7.05
N PRO A 34 -8.01 -9.87 -7.91
CA PRO A 34 -9.45 -9.90 -7.60
C PRO A 34 -10.05 -11.33 -7.49
N ARG A 35 -9.44 -12.21 -6.68
CA ARG A 35 -9.89 -13.59 -6.38
C ARG A 35 -10.90 -13.59 -5.24
N VAL A 36 -12.05 -12.98 -5.48
CA VAL A 36 -13.15 -12.79 -4.52
C VAL A 36 -14.47 -13.07 -5.22
N GLY A 37 -15.40 -13.75 -4.54
CA GLY A 37 -16.71 -14.06 -5.08
C GLY A 37 -17.46 -12.81 -5.57
N ALA A 38 -17.44 -11.73 -4.81
CA ALA A 38 -18.05 -10.45 -5.17
C ALA A 38 -17.47 -9.80 -6.45
N PHE A 39 -16.26 -10.18 -6.88
CA PHE A 39 -15.66 -9.75 -8.15
C PHE A 39 -15.83 -10.77 -9.28
N GLY A 40 -16.60 -11.84 -9.05
CA GLY A 40 -16.96 -12.83 -10.06
C GLY A 40 -16.01 -14.04 -10.15
N ASP A 41 -15.12 -14.23 -9.18
CA ASP A 41 -14.29 -15.44 -9.09
C ASP A 41 -15.17 -16.62 -8.62
N PRO A 42 -15.33 -17.69 -9.43
CA PRO A 42 -16.23 -18.80 -9.10
C PRO A 42 -15.64 -19.80 -8.10
N VAL A 43 -14.34 -19.68 -7.79
CA VAL A 43 -13.60 -20.63 -6.93
C VAL A 43 -13.41 -20.07 -5.52
N ALA A 44 -13.29 -18.74 -5.40
CA ALA A 44 -13.05 -18.08 -4.13
C ALA A 44 -14.16 -18.32 -3.11
N VAL A 45 -13.78 -18.59 -1.86
CA VAL A 45 -14.69 -18.75 -0.72
C VAL A 45 -14.47 -17.58 0.23
N THR A 46 -15.23 -16.47 0.01
CA THR A 46 -15.03 -15.18 0.67
C THR A 46 -16.34 -14.61 1.22
N PRO A 47 -17.10 -15.34 2.07
CA PRO A 47 -18.43 -14.93 2.49
C PRO A 47 -18.46 -13.59 3.25
N ASN A 48 -17.43 -13.25 4.03
CA ASN A 48 -17.38 -12.02 4.80
C ASN A 48 -17.09 -10.80 3.91
N ILE A 49 -16.16 -10.94 2.96
CA ILE A 49 -15.87 -9.90 1.95
C ILE A 49 -17.03 -9.74 0.98
N ASP A 50 -17.70 -10.83 0.62
CA ASP A 50 -18.90 -10.79 -0.23
C ASP A 50 -20.07 -10.06 0.47
N ALA A 51 -20.23 -10.25 1.80
CA ALA A 51 -21.19 -9.50 2.61
C ALA A 51 -20.80 -8.00 2.68
N LEU A 52 -19.51 -7.70 2.92
CA LEU A 52 -19.02 -6.32 2.89
C LEU A 52 -19.28 -5.65 1.53
N ALA A 53 -19.18 -6.38 0.42
CA ALA A 53 -19.47 -5.87 -0.92
C ALA A 53 -20.96 -5.59 -1.16
N GLN A 54 -21.86 -6.30 -0.49
CA GLN A 54 -23.30 -6.04 -0.54
C GLN A 54 -23.69 -4.76 0.21
N GLU A 55 -22.97 -4.44 1.28
CA GLU A 55 -23.16 -3.22 2.06
C GLU A 55 -22.37 -2.03 1.49
N GLY A 56 -21.28 -2.30 0.78
CA GLY A 56 -20.35 -1.34 0.22
C GLY A 56 -20.46 -1.15 -1.29
N VAL A 57 -19.45 -0.52 -1.86
CA VAL A 57 -19.27 -0.31 -3.30
C VAL A 57 -18.02 -1.04 -3.76
N ARG A 58 -18.13 -1.82 -4.83
CA ARG A 58 -17.00 -2.51 -5.47
C ARG A 58 -16.37 -1.60 -6.52
N TYR A 59 -15.11 -1.25 -6.34
CA TYR A 59 -14.32 -0.50 -7.33
C TYR A 59 -13.55 -1.48 -8.19
N THR A 60 -13.96 -1.60 -9.46
CA THR A 60 -13.49 -2.69 -10.34
C THR A 60 -12.21 -2.35 -11.11
N ASN A 61 -11.75 -1.09 -11.07
CA ASN A 61 -10.55 -0.62 -11.74
C ASN A 61 -9.62 0.12 -10.77
N THR A 62 -9.23 -0.57 -9.69
CA THR A 62 -8.22 -0.09 -8.74
C THR A 62 -6.88 -0.73 -9.06
N PHE A 63 -5.81 0.07 -9.01
CA PHE A 63 -4.47 -0.34 -9.40
C PHE A 63 -3.42 0.14 -8.41
N THR A 64 -2.48 -0.76 -8.08
CA THR A 64 -1.24 -0.37 -7.43
C THR A 64 -0.29 0.34 -8.41
N THR A 65 0.72 1.01 -7.86
CA THR A 65 1.78 1.68 -8.65
C THR A 65 2.99 0.79 -8.95
N ALA A 66 3.07 -0.36 -8.28
CA ALA A 66 4.10 -1.38 -8.48
C ALA A 66 3.54 -2.76 -8.09
N GLY A 67 3.85 -3.79 -8.87
CA GLY A 67 3.40 -5.16 -8.61
C GLY A 67 4.16 -5.87 -7.48
N VAL A 68 4.68 -5.13 -6.49
CA VAL A 68 5.47 -5.69 -5.39
C VAL A 68 5.36 -4.83 -4.12
N CYS A 69 5.43 -5.48 -2.95
CA CYS A 69 5.07 -4.91 -1.65
C CYS A 69 5.70 -3.54 -1.35
N ALA A 70 7.02 -3.47 -1.13
CA ALA A 70 7.65 -2.26 -0.59
C ALA A 70 7.50 -1.01 -1.48
N PRO A 71 7.72 -1.06 -2.80
CA PRO A 71 7.43 0.07 -3.69
C PRO A 71 5.95 0.48 -3.71
N SER A 72 5.02 -0.50 -3.75
CA SER A 72 3.59 -0.23 -3.67
C SER A 72 3.19 0.46 -2.36
N ARG A 73 3.66 -0.08 -1.22
CA ARG A 73 3.37 0.45 0.11
C ARG A 73 3.99 1.81 0.36
N ALA A 74 5.21 2.07 -0.17
CA ALA A 74 5.84 3.38 -0.13
C ALA A 74 5.00 4.43 -0.89
N ALA A 75 4.54 4.10 -2.09
CA ALA A 75 3.69 4.99 -2.87
C ALA A 75 2.33 5.23 -2.22
N HIS A 76 1.71 4.18 -1.68
CA HIS A 76 0.44 4.27 -0.98
C HIS A 76 0.52 5.21 0.22
N ILE A 77 1.49 4.99 1.13
CA ILE A 77 1.54 5.72 2.40
C ILE A 77 1.96 7.18 2.24
N LEU A 78 2.76 7.49 1.20
CA LEU A 78 3.16 8.87 0.86
C LEU A 78 2.19 9.56 -0.10
N ALA A 79 1.26 8.83 -0.73
CA ALA A 79 0.42 9.30 -1.82
C ALA A 79 1.22 9.90 -2.99
N MET A 80 2.42 9.35 -3.23
CA MET A 80 3.36 9.74 -4.29
C MET A 80 3.90 8.50 -5.00
N HIS A 81 4.18 8.62 -6.28
CA HIS A 81 4.81 7.51 -7.00
C HIS A 81 6.20 7.21 -6.43
N GLN A 82 6.49 5.95 -6.17
CA GLN A 82 7.73 5.48 -5.56
C GLN A 82 9.01 5.92 -6.33
N ILE A 83 8.90 6.13 -7.64
CA ILE A 83 10.01 6.59 -8.48
C ILE A 83 10.39 8.06 -8.26
N SER A 84 9.55 8.85 -7.60
CA SER A 84 9.82 10.25 -7.24
C SER A 84 10.20 10.44 -5.77
N THR A 85 10.39 9.35 -5.03
CA THR A 85 10.69 9.38 -3.59
C THR A 85 11.89 8.53 -3.18
N GLY A 86 12.56 7.88 -4.15
CA GLY A 86 13.67 6.94 -3.87
C GLY A 86 13.22 5.54 -3.43
N GLY A 87 11.89 5.28 -3.44
CA GLY A 87 11.29 4.02 -2.99
C GLY A 87 11.06 2.98 -4.10
N GLN A 88 11.67 3.14 -5.28
CA GLN A 88 11.39 2.33 -6.47
C GLN A 88 11.99 0.92 -6.44
N HIS A 89 13.09 0.72 -5.74
CA HIS A 89 13.81 -0.57 -5.72
C HIS A 89 13.29 -1.49 -4.62
N MET A 90 13.04 -2.75 -4.94
CA MET A 90 12.57 -3.72 -3.96
C MET A 90 13.67 -4.12 -2.96
N ARG A 91 13.31 -4.19 -1.68
CA ARG A 91 14.20 -4.61 -0.58
C ARG A 91 15.44 -3.74 -0.41
N THR A 92 15.25 -2.43 -0.33
CA THR A 92 16.36 -1.48 -0.13
C THR A 92 17.11 -1.75 1.18
N SER A 93 16.42 -2.09 2.26
CA SER A 93 17.00 -2.34 3.59
C SER A 93 17.71 -3.70 3.74
N THR A 94 17.59 -4.60 2.75
CA THR A 94 18.10 -5.98 2.84
C THR A 94 18.96 -6.40 1.64
N ARG A 95 19.51 -5.43 0.90
CA ARG A 95 20.42 -5.74 -0.23
C ARG A 95 21.65 -6.53 0.22
N PRO A 96 22.16 -7.49 -0.58
CA PRO A 96 23.35 -8.26 -0.25
C PRO A 96 24.63 -7.41 -0.13
N ASP A 97 24.70 -6.30 -0.86
CA ASP A 97 25.85 -5.37 -0.92
C ASP A 97 25.72 -4.16 0.02
N GLY A 98 24.81 -4.22 0.96
CA GLY A 98 24.53 -3.17 1.93
C GLY A 98 23.15 -2.55 1.74
N GLY A 99 22.33 -2.64 2.80
CA GLY A 99 20.99 -2.04 2.82
C GLY A 99 21.04 -0.52 2.91
N TYR A 100 19.99 0.13 2.46
CA TYR A 100 19.75 1.55 2.68
C TYR A 100 18.26 1.80 2.91
N TYR A 101 17.94 3.01 3.36
CA TYR A 101 16.56 3.48 3.45
C TYR A 101 16.36 4.62 2.46
N ALA A 102 15.22 4.62 1.77
CA ALA A 102 14.85 5.74 0.90
C ALA A 102 14.70 7.02 1.74
N VAL A 103 15.17 8.14 1.19
CA VAL A 103 15.04 9.46 1.82
C VAL A 103 14.15 10.32 0.93
N PRO A 104 12.82 10.36 1.18
CA PRO A 104 11.90 11.19 0.42
C PRO A 104 12.26 12.68 0.52
N PRO A 105 11.76 13.56 -0.37
CA PRO A 105 11.93 15.02 -0.23
C PRO A 105 11.54 15.52 1.16
N ALA A 106 12.15 16.62 1.61
CA ALA A 106 12.07 17.07 3.00
C ALA A 106 10.64 17.38 3.47
N GLU A 107 9.83 17.93 2.60
CA GLU A 107 8.43 18.29 2.86
C GLU A 107 7.47 17.12 2.91
N VAL A 108 7.89 15.95 2.39
CA VAL A 108 7.00 14.79 2.26
C VAL A 108 6.77 14.09 3.59
N LYS A 109 5.50 13.91 3.93
CA LYS A 109 5.02 13.17 5.10
C LYS A 109 4.03 12.08 4.68
N ALA A 110 4.04 10.98 5.40
CA ALA A 110 3.02 9.96 5.27
C ALA A 110 1.65 10.53 5.67
N TYR A 111 0.61 10.24 4.91
CA TYR A 111 -0.71 10.80 5.21
C TYR A 111 -1.27 10.40 6.61
N PRO A 112 -0.92 9.24 7.22
CA PRO A 112 -1.31 8.98 8.60
C PRO A 112 -0.65 9.91 9.63
N GLU A 113 0.58 10.40 9.37
CA GLU A 113 1.19 11.43 10.22
C GLU A 113 0.40 12.75 10.17
N LEU A 114 -0.09 13.13 8.98
CA LEU A 114 -0.94 14.31 8.82
C LEU A 114 -2.29 14.14 9.54
N LEU A 115 -2.88 12.94 9.49
CA LEU A 115 -4.08 12.61 10.25
C LEU A 115 -3.83 12.68 11.77
N ARG A 116 -2.71 12.12 12.23
CA ARG A 116 -2.28 12.21 13.63
C ARG A 116 -2.13 13.66 14.07
N GLY A 117 -1.49 14.49 13.24
CA GLY A 117 -1.38 15.94 13.48
C GLY A 117 -2.72 16.66 13.55
N ALA A 118 -3.74 16.16 12.86
CA ALA A 118 -5.11 16.65 12.89
C ALA A 118 -5.96 16.05 14.03
N GLY A 119 -5.35 15.26 14.93
CA GLY A 119 -6.00 14.73 16.12
C GLY A 119 -6.67 13.36 15.95
N TYR A 120 -6.42 12.64 14.85
CA TYR A 120 -6.80 11.24 14.73
C TYR A 120 -5.90 10.36 15.59
N TYR A 121 -6.47 9.30 16.17
CA TYR A 121 -5.69 8.19 16.70
C TYR A 121 -5.31 7.28 15.54
N THR A 122 -4.01 7.11 15.27
CA THR A 122 -3.51 6.32 14.15
C THR A 122 -2.86 5.03 14.64
N TYR A 123 -3.20 3.88 14.02
CA TYR A 123 -2.60 2.61 14.38
C TYR A 123 -2.41 1.69 13.18
N THR A 124 -1.40 0.81 13.27
CA THR A 124 -1.11 -0.23 12.28
C THR A 124 -0.53 -1.48 12.95
N ASP A 125 -0.49 -2.59 12.23
CA ASP A 125 0.06 -3.86 12.69
C ASP A 125 0.90 -4.56 11.61
N GLN A 126 1.54 -5.66 12.01
CA GLN A 126 2.21 -6.69 11.22
C GLN A 126 3.23 -6.21 10.19
N LYS A 127 2.94 -5.20 9.34
CA LYS A 127 3.80 -4.81 8.23
C LYS A 127 3.76 -3.31 7.95
N LEU A 128 4.96 -2.71 7.80
CA LEU A 128 5.17 -1.36 7.30
C LEU A 128 5.67 -1.40 5.84
N ASP A 129 6.93 -1.77 5.65
CA ASP A 129 7.59 -2.00 4.35
C ASP A 129 7.56 -0.74 3.42
N TYR A 130 7.80 0.47 3.99
CA TYR A 130 7.66 1.74 3.27
C TYR A 130 8.94 2.22 2.56
N GLN A 131 9.98 1.40 2.46
CA GLN A 131 11.31 1.73 1.90
C GLN A 131 12.10 2.77 2.73
N PHE A 132 11.46 3.74 3.37
CA PHE A 132 12.05 4.63 4.39
C PHE A 132 11.89 4.08 5.82
N SER A 133 11.37 2.87 5.95
CA SER A 133 11.26 2.03 7.15
C SER A 133 11.77 0.63 6.86
N GLY A 134 11.95 -0.19 7.90
CA GLY A 134 12.05 -1.64 7.74
C GLY A 134 10.71 -2.28 7.40
N VAL A 135 10.69 -3.62 7.41
CA VAL A 135 9.48 -4.40 7.04
C VAL A 135 8.44 -4.40 8.17
N TYR A 136 8.89 -4.47 9.41
CA TYR A 136 8.02 -4.70 10.56
C TYR A 136 7.76 -3.43 11.39
N PRO A 137 6.67 -3.40 12.19
CA PRO A 137 6.41 -2.37 13.18
C PRO A 137 7.62 -2.08 14.08
N GLY A 138 7.74 -0.82 14.52
CA GLY A 138 8.89 -0.33 15.29
C GLY A 138 10.12 0.03 14.46
N SER A 139 10.05 -0.13 13.14
CA SER A 139 11.18 0.17 12.23
C SER A 139 10.99 1.46 11.41
N GLY A 140 9.85 2.11 11.55
CA GLY A 140 9.50 3.36 10.86
C GLY A 140 9.64 4.59 11.76
N PRO A 141 9.41 5.79 11.18
CA PRO A 141 9.34 7.03 11.96
C PRO A 141 8.27 6.96 13.05
N PHE A 142 8.64 7.16 14.30
CA PHE A 142 7.74 7.09 15.48
C PHE A 142 6.58 8.10 15.43
N THR A 143 6.63 9.04 14.50
CA THR A 143 5.65 10.11 14.35
C THR A 143 4.41 9.72 13.54
N ILE A 144 4.47 8.63 12.75
CA ILE A 144 3.39 8.22 11.84
C ILE A 144 2.22 7.62 12.61
N TRP A 145 2.50 6.72 13.55
CA TRP A 145 1.51 5.94 14.27
C TRP A 145 1.50 6.26 15.77
N ASN A 146 0.31 6.31 16.39
CA ASN A 146 0.18 6.34 17.84
C ASN A 146 0.49 4.96 18.42
N SER A 147 0.09 3.91 17.72
CA SER A 147 0.35 2.52 18.12
C SER A 147 0.71 1.69 16.89
N GLU A 148 1.78 0.92 17.01
CA GLU A 148 2.20 -0.05 16.01
C GLU A 148 2.72 -1.32 16.68
N GLY A 149 2.44 -2.50 16.10
CA GLY A 149 2.96 -3.76 16.61
C GLY A 149 1.95 -4.90 16.62
N GLU A 150 2.44 -6.09 17.05
CA GLU A 150 1.68 -7.35 17.02
C GLU A 150 0.64 -7.48 18.17
N ALA A 151 0.79 -6.72 19.25
CA ALA A 151 -0.11 -6.79 20.41
C ALA A 151 -1.50 -6.20 20.13
N ALA A 152 -1.98 -6.38 18.89
CA ALA A 152 -3.31 -6.00 18.43
C ALA A 152 -3.67 -4.53 18.74
N PRO A 153 -2.91 -3.55 18.23
CA PRO A 153 -3.39 -2.19 18.28
C PRO A 153 -4.73 -2.14 17.56
N ASP A 154 -5.70 -1.57 18.20
CA ASP A 154 -7.01 -1.34 17.60
C ASP A 154 -7.53 0.05 18.00
N TRP A 155 -8.71 0.40 17.49
CA TRP A 155 -9.37 1.67 17.79
C TRP A 155 -9.68 1.89 19.27
N ARG A 156 -9.62 0.86 20.12
CA ARG A 156 -9.89 0.95 21.57
C ARG A 156 -8.78 1.69 22.32
N GLY A 157 -7.59 1.84 21.71
CA GLY A 157 -6.51 2.67 22.27
C GLY A 157 -6.74 4.17 22.21
N ARG A 158 -7.79 4.65 21.50
CA ARG A 158 -8.10 6.07 21.35
C ARG A 158 -8.74 6.66 22.59
N ALA A 159 -8.64 7.99 22.74
CA ALA A 159 -9.42 8.71 23.73
C ALA A 159 -10.93 8.69 23.40
N PRO A 160 -11.82 8.82 24.41
CA PRO A 160 -13.25 8.90 24.17
C PRO A 160 -13.62 10.00 23.17
N GLY A 161 -14.37 9.64 22.12
CA GLY A 161 -14.79 10.57 21.05
C GLY A 161 -13.70 10.97 20.06
N GLN A 162 -12.49 10.48 20.20
CA GLN A 162 -11.41 10.72 19.23
C GLN A 162 -11.66 9.87 17.98
N PRO A 163 -11.63 10.45 16.76
CA PRO A 163 -11.68 9.67 15.53
C PRO A 163 -10.39 8.86 15.35
N PHE A 164 -10.48 7.72 14.67
CA PHE A 164 -9.30 6.89 14.39
C PHE A 164 -9.08 6.69 12.90
N PHE A 165 -7.81 6.45 12.55
CA PHE A 165 -7.36 5.87 11.30
C PHE A 165 -6.62 4.57 11.60
N GLY A 166 -7.23 3.44 11.23
CA GLY A 166 -6.64 2.11 11.38
C GLY A 166 -6.17 1.54 10.06
N PHE A 167 -4.99 0.91 10.08
CA PHE A 167 -4.43 0.22 8.92
C PHE A 167 -4.02 -1.20 9.33
N ARG A 168 -4.91 -2.17 9.04
CA ARG A 168 -4.73 -3.59 9.38
C ARG A 168 -4.20 -4.35 8.18
N ASN A 169 -3.19 -5.19 8.42
CA ASN A 169 -2.53 -5.99 7.40
C ASN A 169 -2.82 -7.48 7.59
N PHE A 170 -3.00 -8.23 6.50
CA PHE A 170 -3.25 -9.68 6.52
C PHE A 170 -2.12 -10.40 5.79
N MET A 171 -1.21 -10.99 6.56
CA MET A 171 0.02 -11.63 6.04
C MET A 171 -0.20 -13.03 5.48
N VAL A 172 -1.33 -13.68 5.78
CA VAL A 172 -1.57 -15.08 5.42
C VAL A 172 -1.60 -15.33 3.90
N THR A 173 -2.02 -14.33 3.13
CA THR A 173 -2.07 -14.38 1.66
C THR A 173 -0.74 -14.06 0.97
N HIS A 174 0.28 -13.59 1.71
CA HIS A 174 1.62 -13.33 1.17
C HIS A 174 2.20 -14.55 0.44
N GLU A 175 3.04 -14.36 -0.59
CA GLU A 175 3.62 -15.43 -1.41
C GLU A 175 4.30 -16.54 -0.60
N SER A 176 4.83 -16.22 0.60
CA SER A 176 5.37 -17.23 1.51
C SER A 176 4.32 -18.21 2.00
N GLY A 177 3.04 -17.85 1.97
CA GLY A 177 1.91 -18.74 2.25
C GLY A 177 1.70 -19.81 1.19
N VAL A 178 2.22 -19.62 -0.03
CA VAL A 178 2.18 -20.60 -1.11
C VAL A 178 3.37 -21.57 -1.06
N PHE A 179 4.43 -21.25 -0.30
CA PHE A 179 5.55 -22.18 -0.12
C PHE A 179 5.06 -23.54 0.36
N THR A 180 5.86 -24.58 0.15
CA THR A 180 5.53 -25.94 0.53
C THR A 180 5.03 -26.01 1.98
N PRO A 181 3.95 -26.79 2.26
CA PRO A 181 3.33 -26.86 3.59
C PRO A 181 4.31 -27.16 4.71
N LEU A 182 3.96 -26.77 5.94
CA LEU A 182 4.71 -27.10 7.15
C LEU A 182 4.92 -28.61 7.29
N GLY A 183 6.10 -28.99 7.76
CA GLY A 183 6.45 -30.42 7.95
C GLY A 183 7.03 -31.08 6.71
N THR A 184 7.11 -30.41 5.58
CA THR A 184 7.86 -30.88 4.41
C THR A 184 9.35 -30.54 4.53
N MET A 185 10.22 -31.28 3.81
CA MET A 185 11.65 -31.02 3.85
C MET A 185 11.95 -29.64 3.24
N PRO A 186 12.55 -28.69 4.01
CA PRO A 186 12.93 -27.39 3.48
C PRO A 186 13.92 -27.52 2.34
N GLN A 187 13.68 -26.78 1.25
CA GLN A 187 14.54 -26.83 0.06
C GLN A 187 15.62 -25.75 0.06
N SER A 188 15.52 -24.77 0.98
CA SER A 188 16.49 -23.70 1.18
C SER A 188 16.46 -23.23 2.63
N ALA A 189 17.49 -22.45 3.04
CA ALA A 189 17.50 -21.79 4.34
C ALA A 189 16.30 -20.83 4.49
N THR A 190 15.98 -20.08 3.43
CA THR A 190 14.81 -19.19 3.39
C THR A 190 13.52 -19.96 3.61
N HIS A 191 13.32 -21.06 2.91
CA HIS A 191 12.15 -21.93 3.10
C HIS A 191 12.03 -22.42 4.56
N PHE A 192 13.14 -22.89 5.14
CA PHE A 192 13.15 -23.31 6.56
C PHE A 192 12.76 -22.18 7.51
N ILE A 193 13.38 -21.00 7.35
CA ILE A 193 13.08 -19.83 8.18
C ILE A 193 11.61 -19.43 8.06
N MET A 194 11.08 -19.40 6.83
CA MET A 194 9.67 -19.06 6.60
C MET A 194 8.72 -20.09 7.21
N GLN A 195 9.04 -21.40 7.14
CA GLN A 195 8.26 -22.43 7.83
C GLN A 195 8.25 -22.24 9.35
N VAL A 196 9.41 -21.90 9.95
CA VAL A 196 9.52 -21.63 11.40
C VAL A 196 8.72 -20.40 11.79
N MET A 197 8.81 -19.32 11.01
CA MET A 197 8.05 -18.08 11.25
C MET A 197 6.54 -18.32 11.17
N ARG A 198 6.09 -19.04 10.13
CA ARG A 198 4.68 -19.38 9.96
C ARG A 198 4.16 -20.26 11.09
N TRP A 199 4.94 -21.27 11.47
CA TRP A 199 4.59 -22.12 12.61
C TRP A 199 4.48 -21.33 13.92
N TRP A 200 5.42 -20.42 14.17
CA TRP A 200 5.39 -19.58 15.38
C TRP A 200 4.19 -18.63 15.39
N ARG A 201 3.88 -18.03 14.26
CA ARG A 201 2.79 -17.04 14.14
C ARG A 201 1.42 -17.66 13.90
N LEU A 202 1.34 -18.99 13.76
CA LEU A 202 0.13 -19.70 13.37
C LEU A 202 -0.46 -19.18 12.03
N GLU A 203 0.39 -18.72 11.12
CA GLU A 203 0.01 -18.18 9.81
C GLU A 203 -0.32 -19.27 8.77
N GLU A 204 -0.31 -20.54 9.13
CA GLU A 204 -0.77 -21.59 8.24
C GLU A 204 -2.29 -21.68 8.32
N SER A 205 -2.92 -21.53 7.16
CA SER A 205 -4.37 -21.65 7.07
C SER A 205 -4.81 -23.07 7.49
N PRO A 206 -5.62 -23.23 8.53
CA PRO A 206 -6.29 -24.49 8.83
C PRO A 206 -7.46 -24.74 7.89
N ILE A 207 -7.76 -23.83 6.98
CA ILE A 207 -8.87 -23.88 6.05
C ILE A 207 -8.42 -24.60 4.78
N ASP A 208 -9.11 -25.68 4.43
CA ASP A 208 -8.90 -26.45 3.20
C ASP A 208 -10.27 -26.64 2.51
N VAL A 209 -10.77 -25.53 1.95
CA VAL A 209 -12.10 -25.47 1.30
C VAL A 209 -12.03 -25.52 -0.22
N VAL A 210 -10.86 -25.19 -0.80
CA VAL A 210 -10.61 -25.24 -2.25
C VAL A 210 -9.61 -26.36 -2.55
N ARG A 211 -10.05 -27.33 -3.36
CA ARG A 211 -9.23 -28.46 -3.79
C ARG A 211 -8.55 -28.19 -5.15
N PRO A 212 -7.41 -28.83 -5.46
CA PRO A 212 -6.68 -28.66 -6.72
C PRO A 212 -7.52 -28.90 -7.99
N ASP A 213 -8.54 -29.78 -7.92
CA ASP A 213 -9.42 -30.07 -9.06
C ASP A 213 -10.47 -28.97 -9.33
N GLN A 214 -10.65 -28.03 -8.42
CA GLN A 214 -11.63 -26.93 -8.52
C GLN A 214 -11.04 -25.66 -9.12
N VAL A 215 -9.69 -25.51 -9.11
CA VAL A 215 -9.06 -24.26 -9.55
C VAL A 215 -9.08 -24.12 -11.09
N GLU A 216 -9.28 -22.89 -11.54
CA GLU A 216 -9.08 -22.51 -12.94
C GLU A 216 -7.62 -22.11 -13.17
N VAL A 217 -6.96 -22.75 -14.15
CA VAL A 217 -5.56 -22.51 -14.47
C VAL A 217 -5.48 -21.45 -15.58
N PRO A 218 -4.89 -20.27 -15.35
CA PRO A 218 -4.69 -19.27 -16.40
C PRO A 218 -3.86 -19.80 -17.56
N PRO A 219 -4.05 -19.31 -18.81
CA PRO A 219 -3.40 -19.84 -20.01
C PRO A 219 -1.88 -19.72 -20.03
N TYR A 220 -1.31 -18.88 -19.18
CA TYR A 220 0.13 -18.70 -19.01
C TYR A 220 0.77 -19.63 -17.98
N TYR A 221 -0.01 -20.55 -17.36
CA TYR A 221 0.51 -21.62 -16.51
C TYR A 221 0.29 -22.97 -17.18
N PRO A 222 1.21 -23.94 -17.00
CA PRO A 222 0.95 -25.33 -17.36
C PRO A 222 -0.08 -25.93 -16.40
N ASP A 223 -1.00 -26.71 -16.95
CA ASP A 223 -2.01 -27.40 -16.13
C ASP A 223 -1.44 -28.72 -15.56
N THR A 224 -0.77 -28.62 -14.42
CA THR A 224 -0.13 -29.73 -13.72
C THR A 224 -0.69 -29.87 -12.30
N PRO A 225 -0.53 -31.04 -11.66
CA PRO A 225 -0.91 -31.23 -10.26
C PRO A 225 -0.21 -30.23 -9.31
N THR A 226 1.05 -29.88 -9.56
CA THR A 226 1.81 -28.92 -8.75
C THR A 226 1.22 -27.51 -8.85
N VAL A 227 0.98 -27.04 -10.07
CA VAL A 227 0.37 -25.73 -10.33
C VAL A 227 -1.00 -25.63 -9.66
N ARG A 228 -1.83 -26.67 -9.83
CA ARG A 228 -3.16 -26.72 -9.22
C ARG A 228 -3.10 -26.74 -7.68
N ALA A 229 -2.12 -27.44 -7.10
CA ALA A 229 -1.94 -27.49 -5.65
C ALA A 229 -1.53 -26.11 -5.08
N ASP A 230 -0.61 -25.41 -5.73
CA ASP A 230 -0.20 -24.06 -5.30
C ASP A 230 -1.33 -23.03 -5.45
N LEU A 231 -2.11 -23.10 -6.54
CA LEU A 231 -3.30 -22.26 -6.73
C LEU A 231 -4.35 -22.53 -5.63
N ALA A 232 -4.66 -23.80 -5.36
CA ALA A 232 -5.62 -24.16 -4.30
C ALA A 232 -5.17 -23.67 -2.93
N ARG A 233 -3.87 -23.76 -2.62
CA ARG A 233 -3.31 -23.24 -1.37
C ARG A 233 -3.45 -21.73 -1.28
N HIS A 234 -3.23 -21.00 -2.37
CA HIS A 234 -3.45 -19.56 -2.42
C HIS A 234 -4.92 -19.21 -2.12
N TYR A 235 -5.89 -19.90 -2.73
CA TYR A 235 -7.31 -19.72 -2.42
C TYR A 235 -7.67 -20.06 -0.96
N ASN A 236 -7.05 -21.07 -0.39
CA ASN A 236 -7.27 -21.44 1.02
C ASN A 236 -6.72 -20.36 1.97
N ASN A 237 -5.59 -19.73 1.64
CA ASN A 237 -5.07 -18.59 2.38
C ASN A 237 -6.02 -17.36 2.26
N ILE A 238 -6.64 -17.16 1.10
CA ILE A 238 -7.66 -16.10 0.90
C ILE A 238 -8.90 -16.38 1.77
N ALA A 239 -9.37 -17.61 1.83
CA ALA A 239 -10.50 -17.97 2.69
C ALA A 239 -10.20 -17.78 4.18
N TYR A 240 -8.95 -18.00 4.60
CA TYR A 240 -8.52 -17.70 5.98
C TYR A 240 -8.50 -16.20 6.25
N MET A 241 -7.93 -15.39 5.35
CA MET A 241 -7.94 -13.94 5.44
C MET A 241 -9.37 -13.38 5.48
N ASP A 242 -10.28 -13.94 4.70
CA ASP A 242 -11.70 -13.57 4.75
C ASP A 242 -12.31 -13.76 6.15
N ALA A 243 -11.97 -14.86 6.83
CA ALA A 243 -12.43 -15.09 8.20
C ALA A 243 -11.83 -14.07 9.19
N GLU A 244 -10.56 -13.68 9.03
CA GLU A 244 -9.95 -12.61 9.84
C GLU A 244 -10.63 -11.26 9.61
N VAL A 245 -10.94 -10.92 8.36
CA VAL A 245 -11.72 -9.72 8.00
C VAL A 245 -13.09 -9.76 8.67
N GLY A 246 -13.79 -10.89 8.61
CA GLY A 246 -15.09 -11.08 9.26
C GLY A 246 -15.05 -10.82 10.77
N ALA A 247 -14.01 -11.33 11.45
CA ALA A 247 -13.83 -11.11 12.89
C ALA A 247 -13.64 -9.62 13.25
N ILE A 248 -12.86 -8.87 12.43
CA ILE A 248 -12.66 -7.43 12.64
C ILE A 248 -13.95 -6.65 12.40
N LEU A 249 -14.72 -6.99 11.36
CA LEU A 249 -15.99 -6.34 11.07
C LEU A 249 -17.01 -6.59 12.19
N ALA A 250 -17.10 -7.83 12.71
CA ALA A 250 -17.95 -8.16 13.85
C ALA A 250 -17.57 -7.36 15.10
N GLN A 251 -16.26 -7.23 15.39
CA GLN A 251 -15.77 -6.41 16.49
C GLN A 251 -16.14 -4.92 16.34
N LEU A 252 -16.11 -4.40 15.11
CA LEU A 252 -16.50 -3.01 14.82
C LEU A 252 -18.02 -2.79 15.06
N GLU A 253 -18.85 -3.79 14.73
CA GLU A 253 -20.29 -3.78 15.02
C GLU A 253 -20.57 -3.85 16.53
N GLU A 254 -19.91 -4.79 17.24
CA GLU A 254 -20.06 -4.96 18.70
C GLU A 254 -19.71 -3.68 19.48
N ASP A 255 -18.72 -2.91 19.00
CA ASP A 255 -18.32 -1.64 19.59
C ASP A 255 -19.24 -0.47 19.20
N GLY A 256 -20.25 -0.69 18.33
CA GLY A 256 -21.20 0.33 17.87
C GLY A 256 -20.57 1.39 16.98
N LEU A 257 -19.51 1.05 16.25
CA LEU A 257 -18.74 1.99 15.43
C LEU A 257 -18.99 1.86 13.92
N ALA A 258 -19.76 0.87 13.49
CA ALA A 258 -19.98 0.57 12.09
C ALA A 258 -20.56 1.77 11.32
N ASP A 259 -21.58 2.45 11.86
CA ASP A 259 -22.24 3.60 11.26
C ASP A 259 -21.40 4.89 11.23
N SER A 260 -20.26 4.90 11.88
CA SER A 260 -19.31 6.03 11.92
C SER A 260 -17.95 5.74 11.30
N THR A 261 -17.76 4.52 10.75
CA THR A 261 -16.48 4.06 10.21
C THR A 261 -16.56 3.75 8.71
N ILE A 262 -15.78 4.46 7.92
CA ILE A 262 -15.52 4.11 6.52
C ILE A 262 -14.57 2.91 6.52
N VAL A 263 -15.01 1.78 5.97
CA VAL A 263 -14.19 0.57 5.85
C VAL A 263 -13.73 0.41 4.41
N ILE A 264 -12.43 0.36 4.20
CA ILE A 264 -11.79 0.15 2.90
C ILE A 264 -11.07 -1.20 2.94
N TRP A 265 -11.55 -2.18 2.19
CA TRP A 265 -10.86 -3.45 2.00
C TRP A 265 -10.20 -3.47 0.63
N THR A 266 -8.92 -3.86 0.56
CA THR A 266 -8.13 -3.97 -0.67
C THR A 266 -6.90 -4.86 -0.45
N THR A 267 -6.00 -4.95 -1.44
CA THR A 267 -4.72 -5.68 -1.35
C THR A 267 -3.56 -4.77 -1.77
N ASP A 268 -2.33 -5.07 -1.36
CA ASP A 268 -1.18 -4.20 -1.67
C ASP A 268 -0.73 -4.29 -3.15
N HIS A 269 -0.89 -5.42 -3.79
CA HIS A 269 -0.70 -5.67 -5.23
C HIS A 269 -1.37 -7.01 -5.63
N GLY A 270 -1.15 -7.47 -6.88
CA GLY A 270 -1.74 -8.72 -7.37
C GLY A 270 -1.12 -9.98 -6.77
N ASP A 271 -1.56 -11.15 -7.24
CA ASP A 271 -1.25 -12.47 -6.68
C ASP A 271 0.23 -12.71 -6.37
N GLY A 272 0.52 -13.36 -5.24
CA GLY A 272 1.84 -13.86 -4.86
C GLY A 272 2.36 -15.02 -5.71
N LEU A 273 2.06 -15.02 -7.00
CA LEU A 273 2.28 -16.11 -7.96
C LEU A 273 3.18 -15.65 -9.13
N PRO A 274 3.76 -16.59 -9.91
CA PRO A 274 4.51 -16.26 -11.11
C PRO A 274 3.69 -15.38 -12.07
N ARG A 275 4.36 -14.49 -12.81
CA ARG A 275 3.75 -13.58 -13.80
C ARG A 275 2.66 -12.65 -13.22
N ALA A 276 2.56 -12.55 -11.90
CA ALA A 276 1.71 -11.61 -11.18
C ALA A 276 2.58 -10.73 -10.28
N LYS A 277 2.96 -11.18 -9.10
CA LYS A 277 3.88 -10.42 -8.23
C LYS A 277 5.16 -10.06 -8.96
N ARG A 278 5.58 -8.81 -8.84
CA ARG A 278 6.75 -8.17 -9.46
C ARG A 278 6.56 -7.77 -10.92
N GLU A 279 5.39 -8.04 -11.53
CA GLU A 279 5.15 -7.75 -12.94
C GLU A 279 4.22 -6.54 -13.14
N LEU A 280 4.28 -5.91 -14.33
CA LEU A 280 3.43 -4.78 -14.70
C LEU A 280 2.17 -5.20 -15.49
N TYR A 281 1.86 -6.49 -15.50
CA TYR A 281 0.59 -6.99 -16.01
C TYR A 281 -0.56 -6.72 -15.03
N ASP A 282 -1.81 -6.77 -15.49
CA ASP A 282 -2.97 -6.60 -14.61
C ASP A 282 -3.01 -7.66 -13.49
N SER A 283 -2.47 -8.85 -13.73
CA SER A 283 -2.29 -9.87 -12.69
C SER A 283 -1.41 -9.42 -11.51
N GLY A 284 -0.50 -8.46 -11.73
CA GLY A 284 0.34 -7.88 -10.68
C GLY A 284 -0.13 -6.51 -10.19
N LEU A 285 -0.88 -5.77 -11.02
CA LEU A 285 -1.23 -4.38 -10.74
C LEU A 285 -2.69 -4.16 -10.34
N LYS A 286 -3.62 -4.95 -10.90
CA LYS A 286 -5.05 -4.78 -10.64
C LYS A 286 -5.43 -5.44 -9.34
N VAL A 287 -6.03 -4.68 -8.43
CA VAL A 287 -6.43 -5.13 -7.11
C VAL A 287 -7.93 -4.97 -6.90
N PRO A 288 -8.57 -5.84 -6.11
CA PRO A 288 -9.94 -5.61 -5.69
C PRO A 288 -9.99 -4.46 -4.68
N MET A 289 -11.07 -3.67 -4.68
CA MET A 289 -11.33 -2.71 -3.62
C MET A 289 -12.83 -2.63 -3.34
N ILE A 290 -13.18 -2.69 -2.07
CA ILE A 290 -14.53 -2.50 -1.57
C ILE A 290 -14.50 -1.39 -0.53
N ILE A 291 -15.43 -0.44 -0.61
CA ILE A 291 -15.59 0.59 0.42
C ILE A 291 -17.00 0.53 0.96
N ARG A 292 -17.14 0.25 2.26
CA ARG A 292 -18.38 0.44 3.00
C ARG A 292 -18.42 1.88 3.50
N TRP A 293 -19.38 2.63 2.98
CA TRP A 293 -19.61 4.02 3.30
C TRP A 293 -20.76 4.16 4.30
N PRO A 294 -20.54 4.69 5.51
CA PRO A 294 -21.63 5.15 6.34
C PRO A 294 -22.44 6.22 5.60
N GLU A 295 -23.75 6.26 5.78
CA GLU A 295 -24.66 7.14 5.04
C GLU A 295 -24.22 8.62 5.08
N ALA A 296 -23.74 9.08 6.25
CA ALA A 296 -23.28 10.45 6.46
C ALA A 296 -22.05 10.88 5.63
N PHE A 297 -21.26 9.90 5.14
CA PHE A 297 -19.99 10.15 4.43
C PHE A 297 -19.98 9.58 3.01
N ARG A 298 -21.09 8.99 2.58
CA ARG A 298 -21.19 8.36 1.27
C ARG A 298 -21.22 9.39 0.15
N PRO A 299 -20.35 9.28 -0.88
CA PRO A 299 -20.45 10.09 -2.08
C PRO A 299 -21.81 9.95 -2.76
N ALA A 300 -22.32 11.05 -3.31
CA ALA A 300 -23.69 11.10 -3.87
C ALA A 300 -23.86 10.26 -5.16
N ASP A 301 -22.78 9.86 -5.81
CA ASP A 301 -22.77 9.11 -7.07
C ASP A 301 -22.54 7.60 -6.90
N VAL A 302 -22.55 7.09 -5.67
CA VAL A 302 -22.40 5.66 -5.38
C VAL A 302 -23.53 5.14 -4.49
N GLU A 303 -23.88 3.87 -4.69
CA GLU A 303 -24.95 3.18 -3.94
C GLU A 303 -24.42 1.88 -3.33
N PRO A 304 -24.87 1.49 -2.12
CA PRO A 304 -24.52 0.21 -1.52
C PRO A 304 -24.87 -0.97 -2.43
N GLY A 305 -24.00 -1.98 -2.47
CA GLY A 305 -24.10 -3.13 -3.37
C GLY A 305 -23.74 -2.83 -4.82
N GLY A 306 -23.46 -1.55 -5.15
CA GLY A 306 -23.11 -1.09 -6.48
C GLY A 306 -21.70 -1.47 -6.94
N MET A 307 -21.43 -1.16 -8.22
CA MET A 307 -20.10 -1.23 -8.82
C MET A 307 -19.73 0.12 -9.41
N ASP A 308 -18.47 0.50 -9.24
CA ASP A 308 -17.88 1.68 -9.86
C ASP A 308 -16.64 1.27 -10.68
N ALA A 309 -16.62 1.68 -11.94
CA ALA A 309 -15.54 1.38 -12.89
C ALA A 309 -14.57 2.55 -13.08
N ARG A 310 -14.61 3.57 -12.21
CA ARG A 310 -13.58 4.63 -12.23
C ARG A 310 -12.19 4.05 -12.01
N MET A 311 -11.20 4.59 -12.72
CA MET A 311 -9.82 4.19 -12.52
C MET A 311 -9.25 4.88 -11.26
N ILE A 312 -8.73 4.09 -10.34
CA ILE A 312 -8.16 4.54 -9.07
C ILE A 312 -6.72 4.02 -8.99
N SER A 313 -5.79 4.89 -8.65
CA SER A 313 -4.41 4.56 -8.35
C SER A 313 -4.17 4.60 -6.84
N PHE A 314 -3.22 3.83 -6.34
CA PHE A 314 -2.87 3.82 -4.91
C PHE A 314 -2.43 5.19 -4.37
N VAL A 315 -1.88 6.05 -5.20
CA VAL A 315 -1.57 7.44 -4.79
C VAL A 315 -2.82 8.27 -4.51
N ASP A 316 -4.02 7.82 -4.89
CA ASP A 316 -5.29 8.52 -4.68
C ASP A 316 -5.87 8.29 -3.26
N PHE A 317 -5.38 7.28 -2.53
CA PHE A 317 -5.87 7.00 -1.17
C PHE A 317 -5.58 8.15 -0.21
N GLY A 318 -4.33 8.65 -0.20
CA GLY A 318 -3.93 9.73 0.69
C GLY A 318 -4.80 10.99 0.57
N PRO A 319 -4.93 11.61 -0.62
CA PRO A 319 -5.76 12.81 -0.77
C PRO A 319 -7.24 12.56 -0.48
N THR A 320 -7.78 11.38 -0.83
CA THR A 320 -9.16 11.01 -0.51
C THR A 320 -9.37 10.90 1.00
N ILE A 321 -8.51 10.16 1.71
CA ILE A 321 -8.59 9.97 3.16
C ILE A 321 -8.40 11.30 3.90
N LEU A 322 -7.45 12.15 3.49
CA LEU A 322 -7.25 13.47 4.08
C LEU A 322 -8.48 14.36 3.90
N LYS A 323 -9.10 14.38 2.72
CA LYS A 323 -10.32 15.15 2.47
C LYS A 323 -11.49 14.67 3.30
N LEU A 324 -11.71 13.36 3.40
CA LEU A 324 -12.74 12.77 4.25
C LEU A 324 -12.54 13.11 5.74
N ALA A 325 -11.28 13.22 6.17
CA ALA A 325 -10.91 13.62 7.52
C ALA A 325 -10.99 15.14 7.76
N GLY A 326 -11.26 15.95 6.73
CA GLY A 326 -11.25 17.40 6.80
C GLY A 326 -9.84 17.99 6.94
N VAL A 327 -8.82 17.31 6.43
CA VAL A 327 -7.41 17.72 6.45
C VAL A 327 -7.01 18.24 5.08
N ASP A 328 -6.24 19.33 5.06
CA ASP A 328 -5.73 19.89 3.81
C ASP A 328 -4.77 18.92 3.13
N VAL A 329 -4.89 18.81 1.80
CA VAL A 329 -4.02 17.98 0.98
C VAL A 329 -2.77 18.77 0.59
N PRO A 330 -1.56 18.34 1.03
CA PRO A 330 -0.32 19.01 0.66
C PRO A 330 -0.05 18.98 -0.85
N GLY A 331 0.61 20.03 -1.35
CA GLY A 331 0.88 20.19 -2.79
C GLY A 331 1.86 19.17 -3.40
N TYR A 332 2.61 18.41 -2.59
CA TYR A 332 3.50 17.34 -3.07
C TYR A 332 2.75 16.04 -3.41
N ILE A 333 1.51 15.85 -2.92
CA ILE A 333 0.70 14.65 -3.18
C ILE A 333 0.38 14.56 -4.68
N GLN A 334 0.63 13.39 -5.28
CA GLN A 334 0.48 13.15 -6.72
C GLN A 334 -0.82 12.45 -7.09
N GLY A 335 -1.62 12.08 -6.08
CA GLY A 335 -2.94 11.49 -6.23
C GLY A 335 -4.05 12.54 -6.35
N GLN A 336 -5.27 12.07 -6.58
CA GLN A 336 -6.50 12.87 -6.62
C GLN A 336 -7.55 12.28 -5.69
N ASP A 337 -8.47 13.11 -5.20
CA ASP A 337 -9.61 12.63 -4.41
C ASP A 337 -10.61 11.90 -5.33
N PHE A 338 -10.67 10.59 -5.22
CA PHE A 338 -11.61 9.79 -6.03
C PHE A 338 -13.03 9.76 -5.43
N ALA A 339 -13.22 10.18 -4.18
CA ALA A 339 -14.52 10.24 -3.55
C ALA A 339 -15.30 11.52 -3.93
N ASP A 340 -14.63 12.55 -4.43
CA ASP A 340 -15.29 13.76 -4.95
C ASP A 340 -15.94 13.46 -6.32
N PRO A 341 -17.28 13.48 -6.43
CA PRO A 341 -17.96 13.26 -7.71
C PRO A 341 -17.67 14.37 -8.74
N ALA A 342 -17.20 15.54 -8.32
CA ALA A 342 -16.82 16.65 -9.19
C ALA A 342 -15.36 16.56 -9.67
N ALA A 343 -14.53 15.69 -9.09
CA ALA A 343 -13.15 15.53 -9.51
C ALA A 343 -13.05 14.98 -10.95
N PRO A 344 -12.08 15.42 -11.75
CA PRO A 344 -11.85 14.84 -13.08
C PRO A 344 -11.62 13.34 -12.99
N ARG A 345 -12.26 12.58 -13.87
CA ARG A 345 -12.03 11.14 -13.97
C ARG A 345 -10.60 10.88 -14.45
N ARG A 346 -9.90 9.97 -13.77
CA ARG A 346 -8.54 9.57 -14.16
C ARG A 346 -8.56 8.90 -15.53
N GLU A 347 -7.75 9.40 -16.46
CA GLU A 347 -7.64 8.87 -17.82
C GLU A 347 -6.60 7.74 -17.90
N TYR A 348 -5.51 7.84 -17.13
CA TYR A 348 -4.41 6.89 -17.15
C TYR A 348 -4.00 6.42 -15.77
N ILE A 349 -3.64 5.13 -15.68
CA ILE A 349 -2.90 4.55 -14.55
C ILE A 349 -1.44 4.41 -14.96
N PHE A 350 -0.55 4.86 -14.10
CA PHE A 350 0.89 4.68 -14.22
C PHE A 350 1.40 3.67 -13.19
N ALA A 351 2.33 2.79 -13.61
CA ALA A 351 3.03 1.87 -12.72
C ALA A 351 4.50 1.72 -13.15
N SER A 352 5.35 1.33 -12.21
CA SER A 352 6.77 1.12 -12.46
C SER A 352 7.28 -0.16 -11.82
N ARG A 353 8.35 -0.68 -12.42
CA ARG A 353 9.17 -1.77 -11.91
C ARG A 353 10.63 -1.35 -12.05
N ASP A 354 11.39 -1.53 -10.99
CA ASP A 354 12.83 -1.27 -10.98
C ASP A 354 13.57 -2.52 -10.50
N ARG A 355 14.75 -2.41 -9.87
CA ARG A 355 15.46 -3.57 -9.34
C ARG A 355 14.54 -4.36 -8.40
N ILE A 356 14.46 -5.66 -8.65
CA ILE A 356 13.73 -6.61 -7.82
C ILE A 356 14.74 -7.51 -7.12
N ASP A 357 14.78 -7.40 -5.79
CA ASP A 357 15.73 -8.11 -4.94
C ASP A 357 17.17 -8.00 -5.52
N GLU A 358 17.75 -9.10 -6.02
CA GLU A 358 19.11 -9.14 -6.58
C GLU A 358 19.23 -8.82 -8.08
N VAL A 359 18.11 -8.62 -8.81
CA VAL A 359 18.11 -8.47 -10.28
C VAL A 359 17.81 -7.03 -10.70
N PRO A 360 18.76 -6.31 -11.33
CA PRO A 360 18.51 -5.01 -11.92
C PRO A 360 17.45 -5.08 -13.03
N ASP A 361 16.49 -4.16 -13.02
CA ASP A 361 15.50 -3.99 -14.07
C ASP A 361 15.01 -2.53 -14.07
N ARG A 362 14.35 -2.10 -15.13
CA ARG A 362 13.62 -0.84 -15.20
C ARG A 362 12.53 -0.97 -16.27
N GLN A 363 11.28 -0.88 -15.84
CA GLN A 363 10.12 -0.87 -16.72
C GLN A 363 9.12 0.19 -16.24
N ARG A 364 8.40 0.78 -17.19
CA ARG A 364 7.34 1.76 -16.95
C ARG A 364 6.10 1.36 -17.74
N ALA A 365 4.95 1.36 -17.09
CA ALA A 365 3.67 1.06 -17.70
C ALA A 365 2.72 2.24 -17.60
N ILE A 366 1.94 2.44 -18.66
CA ILE A 366 0.78 3.31 -18.64
C ILE A 366 -0.40 2.57 -19.28
N ARG A 367 -1.58 2.72 -18.69
CA ARG A 367 -2.79 2.13 -19.24
C ARG A 367 -3.97 3.09 -19.16
N ASP A 368 -4.88 3.00 -20.11
CA ASP A 368 -6.25 3.51 -20.02
C ASP A 368 -7.23 2.37 -19.68
N GLN A 369 -8.52 2.54 -19.91
CA GLN A 369 -9.52 1.49 -19.66
C GLN A 369 -9.38 0.26 -20.57
N ARG A 370 -8.72 0.39 -21.73
CA ARG A 370 -8.66 -0.67 -22.74
C ARG A 370 -7.25 -1.12 -23.09
N PHE A 371 -6.33 -0.18 -23.25
CA PHE A 371 -4.98 -0.49 -23.71
C PHE A 371 -3.96 -0.29 -22.61
N LYS A 372 -2.94 -1.15 -22.58
CA LYS A 372 -1.77 -1.02 -21.74
C LYS A 372 -0.51 -1.02 -22.58
N TYR A 373 0.38 -0.07 -22.29
CA TYR A 373 1.71 0.06 -22.87
C TYR A 373 2.76 -0.11 -21.78
N ILE A 374 3.79 -0.93 -22.06
CA ILE A 374 4.94 -1.14 -21.18
C ILE A 374 6.21 -0.86 -21.98
N ARG A 375 7.11 -0.03 -21.41
CA ARG A 375 8.47 0.23 -21.93
C ARG A 375 9.50 -0.39 -21.00
N SER A 376 10.49 -1.10 -21.58
CA SER A 376 11.62 -1.68 -20.85
C SER A 376 12.94 -1.04 -21.27
N TRP A 377 13.78 -0.73 -20.28
CA TRP A 377 15.18 -0.31 -20.48
C TRP A 377 16.15 -1.50 -20.48
N TYR A 378 15.66 -2.70 -20.14
CA TYR A 378 16.38 -3.98 -20.19
C TYR A 378 15.66 -4.97 -21.11
N PRO A 379 15.54 -4.65 -22.43
CA PRO A 379 14.67 -5.38 -23.35
C PRO A 379 15.08 -6.84 -23.60
N GLN A 380 16.30 -7.22 -23.25
CA GLN A 380 16.84 -8.58 -23.37
C GLN A 380 16.61 -9.40 -22.09
N LEU A 381 16.16 -8.79 -21.00
CA LEU A 381 15.97 -9.47 -19.73
C LEU A 381 14.60 -10.16 -19.69
N ALA A 382 14.59 -11.46 -19.40
CA ALA A 382 13.34 -12.20 -19.22
C ALA A 382 12.56 -11.68 -18.01
N GLN A 383 11.24 -11.74 -18.05
CA GLN A 383 10.38 -11.31 -16.93
C GLN A 383 10.56 -12.21 -15.70
N GLY A 384 10.64 -13.50 -15.92
CA GLY A 384 10.77 -14.52 -14.88
C GLY A 384 12.18 -14.60 -14.28
N HIS A 385 12.67 -13.52 -13.67
CA HIS A 385 13.99 -13.47 -13.01
C HIS A 385 14.24 -14.67 -12.10
N LEU A 386 15.49 -15.10 -11.99
CA LEU A 386 15.93 -16.03 -10.95
C LEU A 386 16.01 -15.24 -9.63
N LEU A 387 15.11 -15.54 -8.69
CA LEU A 387 15.02 -14.88 -7.40
C LEU A 387 14.98 -15.93 -6.30
N ALA A 388 15.95 -15.89 -5.40
CA ALA A 388 16.10 -16.89 -4.34
C ALA A 388 14.84 -17.05 -3.47
N PHE A 389 14.10 -15.96 -3.23
CA PHE A 389 12.87 -16.01 -2.44
C PHE A 389 11.73 -16.68 -3.21
N ARG A 390 11.41 -16.22 -4.45
CA ARG A 390 10.30 -16.73 -5.26
C ARG A 390 10.50 -18.19 -5.68
N ASP A 391 11.73 -18.62 -5.92
CA ASP A 391 12.05 -19.97 -6.37
C ASP A 391 11.83 -21.03 -5.28
N ASN A 392 11.33 -20.65 -4.07
CA ASN A 392 10.79 -21.59 -3.08
C ASN A 392 9.36 -22.07 -3.40
N ILE A 393 8.63 -21.43 -4.32
CA ILE A 393 7.31 -21.85 -4.78
C ILE A 393 7.46 -23.05 -5.72
N ASP A 394 6.72 -24.13 -5.46
CA ASP A 394 6.86 -25.40 -6.21
C ASP A 394 6.56 -25.23 -7.70
N MET A 395 5.47 -24.54 -8.05
CA MET A 395 5.11 -24.29 -9.45
C MET A 395 6.16 -23.49 -10.20
N VAL A 396 6.90 -22.58 -9.54
CA VAL A 396 7.97 -21.80 -10.17
C VAL A 396 9.10 -22.73 -10.62
N ARG A 397 9.50 -23.66 -9.75
CA ARG A 397 10.57 -24.63 -10.09
C ARG A 397 10.15 -25.57 -11.20
N GLU A 398 8.92 -26.09 -11.14
CA GLU A 398 8.37 -26.96 -12.18
C GLU A 398 8.31 -26.23 -13.53
N MET A 399 7.79 -25.00 -13.57
CA MET A 399 7.72 -24.20 -14.79
C MET A 399 9.12 -23.91 -15.39
N ARG A 400 10.14 -23.65 -14.56
CA ARG A 400 11.53 -23.49 -15.02
C ARG A 400 12.07 -24.79 -15.64
N ALA A 401 11.81 -25.94 -15.02
CA ALA A 401 12.23 -27.23 -15.55
C ALA A 401 11.53 -27.55 -16.88
N MET A 402 10.23 -27.32 -16.97
CA MET A 402 9.46 -27.50 -18.22
C MET A 402 9.93 -26.53 -19.33
N TYR A 403 10.25 -25.27 -19.01
CA TYR A 403 10.82 -24.33 -19.97
C TYR A 403 12.15 -24.83 -20.52
N ALA A 404 13.06 -25.27 -19.65
CA ALA A 404 14.36 -25.83 -20.03
C ALA A 404 14.23 -27.09 -20.88
N ALA A 405 13.19 -27.90 -20.68
CA ALA A 405 12.87 -29.09 -21.45
C ALA A 405 12.13 -28.78 -22.77
N GLY A 406 11.68 -27.54 -23.00
CA GLY A 406 10.88 -27.16 -24.17
C GLY A 406 9.44 -27.69 -24.14
N GLU A 407 8.89 -27.94 -22.96
CA GLU A 407 7.57 -28.54 -22.74
C GLU A 407 6.45 -27.51 -22.57
N LEU A 408 6.80 -26.21 -22.42
CA LEU A 408 5.82 -25.15 -22.27
C LEU A 408 5.24 -24.73 -23.63
N SER A 409 3.94 -24.44 -23.66
CA SER A 409 3.30 -23.77 -24.79
C SER A 409 3.86 -22.37 -25.02
N ALA A 410 3.58 -21.75 -26.17
CA ALA A 410 4.04 -20.39 -26.47
C ALA A 410 3.60 -19.38 -25.42
N ALA A 411 2.35 -19.42 -24.94
CA ALA A 411 1.83 -18.51 -23.91
C ALA A 411 2.53 -18.72 -22.54
N GLN A 412 2.79 -19.97 -22.18
CA GLN A 412 3.46 -20.33 -20.93
C GLN A 412 4.94 -19.94 -20.92
N ALA A 413 5.60 -19.99 -22.08
CA ALA A 413 7.02 -19.66 -22.25
C ALA A 413 7.31 -18.15 -22.19
N LEU A 414 6.31 -17.27 -22.42
CA LEU A 414 6.49 -15.81 -22.50
C LEU A 414 7.20 -15.23 -21.26
N TRP A 415 6.88 -15.73 -20.09
CA TRP A 415 7.46 -15.23 -18.83
C TRP A 415 8.99 -15.48 -18.72
N PHE A 416 9.48 -16.51 -19.41
CA PHE A 416 10.90 -16.87 -19.46
C PHE A 416 11.65 -16.27 -20.65
N GLN A 417 10.96 -15.47 -21.46
CA GLN A 417 11.53 -14.84 -22.68
C GLN A 417 11.69 -13.34 -22.47
N ALA A 418 12.62 -12.77 -23.22
CA ALA A 418 12.83 -11.33 -23.28
C ALA A 418 11.63 -10.65 -23.96
N PRO A 419 10.96 -9.68 -23.31
CA PRO A 419 9.74 -9.05 -23.83
C PRO A 419 10.02 -8.05 -24.96
N GLY A 420 11.27 -7.61 -25.15
CA GLY A 420 11.64 -6.51 -26.03
C GLY A 420 11.48 -5.14 -25.39
N GLU A 421 11.69 -4.08 -26.17
CA GLU A 421 11.66 -2.70 -25.69
C GLU A 421 10.25 -2.23 -25.35
N GLU A 422 9.24 -2.70 -26.08
CA GLU A 422 7.87 -2.24 -25.97
C GLU A 422 6.88 -3.38 -26.03
N GLN A 423 5.86 -3.27 -25.20
CA GLN A 423 4.70 -4.15 -25.21
C GLN A 423 3.43 -3.29 -25.25
N LEU A 424 2.45 -3.75 -26.02
CA LEU A 424 1.12 -3.15 -26.11
C LEU A 424 0.06 -4.25 -26.04
N PHE A 425 -0.95 -4.08 -25.20
CA PHE A 425 -2.02 -5.06 -25.02
C PHE A 425 -3.39 -4.40 -25.17
N ASP A 426 -4.33 -5.06 -25.85
CA ASP A 426 -5.77 -4.72 -25.87
C ASP A 426 -6.47 -5.56 -24.79
N LEU A 427 -6.61 -5.02 -23.60
CA LEU A 427 -7.11 -5.72 -22.41
C LEU A 427 -8.56 -6.22 -22.51
N GLN A 428 -9.35 -5.68 -23.45
CA GLN A 428 -10.69 -6.17 -23.73
C GLN A 428 -10.68 -7.45 -24.56
N LYS A 429 -9.68 -7.63 -25.41
CA LYS A 429 -9.53 -8.82 -26.28
C LYS A 429 -8.58 -9.85 -25.70
N ASP A 430 -7.63 -9.39 -24.90
CA ASP A 430 -6.56 -10.18 -24.31
C ASP A 430 -6.40 -9.83 -22.80
N PRO A 431 -7.32 -10.26 -21.95
CA PRO A 431 -7.27 -9.98 -20.51
C PRO A 431 -6.09 -10.66 -19.80
N PHE A 432 -5.43 -11.60 -20.46
CA PHE A 432 -4.25 -12.30 -19.94
C PHE A 432 -2.93 -11.71 -20.44
N GLU A 433 -2.95 -10.70 -21.30
CA GLU A 433 -1.77 -9.97 -21.79
C GLU A 433 -0.70 -10.90 -22.39
N ILE A 434 -1.13 -11.86 -23.22
CA ILE A 434 -0.26 -12.85 -23.89
C ILE A 434 0.04 -12.48 -25.34
N ASN A 435 -0.65 -11.49 -25.93
CA ASN A 435 -0.50 -11.07 -27.31
C ASN A 435 0.06 -9.65 -27.40
N ASN A 436 1.39 -9.52 -27.54
CA ASN A 436 2.02 -8.21 -27.68
C ASN A 436 1.75 -7.60 -29.08
N LEU A 437 1.02 -6.50 -29.12
CA LEU A 437 0.60 -5.77 -30.32
C LEU A 437 1.55 -4.63 -30.74
N ALA A 438 2.66 -4.42 -30.04
CA ALA A 438 3.56 -3.28 -30.29
C ALA A 438 4.14 -3.23 -31.69
N ARG A 439 4.21 -4.37 -32.38
CA ARG A 439 4.70 -4.49 -33.78
C ARG A 439 3.58 -4.62 -34.82
N ASP A 440 2.32 -4.64 -34.39
CA ASP A 440 1.18 -4.74 -35.30
C ASP A 440 0.85 -3.37 -35.89
N PRO A 441 0.92 -3.21 -37.25
CA PRO A 441 0.59 -1.93 -37.88
C PRO A 441 -0.82 -1.41 -37.60
N ALA A 442 -1.77 -2.29 -37.30
CA ALA A 442 -3.15 -1.91 -36.95
C ALA A 442 -3.28 -1.15 -35.66
N TYR A 443 -2.30 -1.26 -34.76
CA TYR A 443 -2.31 -0.64 -33.41
C TYR A 443 -1.26 0.47 -33.25
N GLN A 444 -0.58 0.90 -34.29
CA GLN A 444 0.48 1.92 -34.21
C GLN A 444 -0.01 3.27 -33.69
N GLN A 445 -1.25 3.65 -33.96
CA GLN A 445 -1.83 4.88 -33.45
C GLN A 445 -1.93 4.82 -31.91
N GLU A 446 -2.40 3.70 -31.36
CA GLU A 446 -2.51 3.49 -29.92
C GLU A 446 -1.14 3.42 -29.24
N LEU A 447 -0.17 2.75 -29.89
CA LEU A 447 1.20 2.69 -29.40
C LEU A 447 1.80 4.10 -29.25
N VAL A 448 1.68 4.95 -30.28
CA VAL A 448 2.19 6.33 -30.27
C VAL A 448 1.49 7.16 -29.20
N ARG A 449 0.16 7.05 -29.07
CA ARG A 449 -0.64 7.76 -28.08
C ARG A 449 -0.20 7.43 -26.63
N LEU A 450 -0.10 6.14 -26.30
CA LEU A 450 0.27 5.69 -24.96
C LEU A 450 1.75 5.95 -24.65
N ARG A 451 2.64 5.86 -25.65
CA ARG A 451 4.04 6.28 -25.52
C ARG A 451 4.15 7.75 -25.11
N GLY A 452 3.40 8.64 -25.80
CA GLY A 452 3.35 10.07 -25.48
C GLY A 452 2.76 10.34 -24.09
N ALA A 453 1.70 9.62 -23.70
CA ALA A 453 1.11 9.73 -22.36
C ALA A 453 2.09 9.28 -21.26
N LEU A 454 2.89 8.22 -21.50
CA LEU A 454 3.92 7.78 -20.57
C LEU A 454 5.03 8.84 -20.43
N ASP A 455 5.53 9.38 -21.56
CA ASP A 455 6.57 10.41 -21.54
C ASP A 455 6.11 11.67 -20.80
N GLN A 456 4.88 12.12 -21.03
CA GLN A 456 4.28 13.22 -20.31
C GLN A 456 4.20 12.92 -18.80
N ARG A 457 3.72 11.74 -18.41
CA ARG A 457 3.60 11.37 -16.99
C ARG A 457 4.94 11.33 -16.28
N LEU A 458 5.98 10.78 -16.94
CA LEU A 458 7.34 10.75 -16.37
C LEU A 458 7.91 12.17 -16.18
N ALA A 459 7.66 13.08 -17.13
CA ALA A 459 8.08 14.48 -17.01
C ALA A 459 7.36 15.21 -15.85
N GLU A 460 6.09 14.88 -15.57
CA GLU A 460 5.29 15.49 -14.49
C GLU A 460 5.74 15.04 -13.09
N ILE A 461 6.02 13.74 -12.90
CA ILE A 461 6.29 13.18 -11.57
C ILE A 461 7.78 13.06 -11.24
N GLY A 462 8.65 13.11 -12.26
CA GLY A 462 10.08 12.82 -12.13
C GLY A 462 10.36 11.32 -12.00
N ASP A 463 11.52 10.86 -12.47
CA ASP A 463 11.96 9.47 -12.38
C ASP A 463 13.38 9.41 -11.82
N TRP A 464 13.51 9.10 -10.53
CA TRP A 464 14.83 9.01 -9.89
C TRP A 464 15.67 7.82 -10.36
N SER A 465 15.10 6.90 -11.14
CA SER A 465 15.86 5.82 -11.79
C SER A 465 16.68 6.31 -13.00
N ASP A 466 16.62 7.61 -13.32
CA ASP A 466 17.59 8.25 -14.24
C ASP A 466 18.97 8.42 -13.59
N GLU A 467 19.02 8.47 -12.24
CA GLU A 467 20.24 8.38 -11.43
C GLU A 467 20.58 6.89 -11.22
N ALA A 468 21.86 6.53 -11.27
CA ALA A 468 22.28 5.17 -10.93
C ALA A 468 22.00 4.87 -9.45
N GLU A 469 21.50 3.67 -9.13
CA GLU A 469 21.15 3.32 -7.74
C GLU A 469 22.32 3.54 -6.76
N ILE A 470 23.56 3.26 -7.17
CA ILE A 470 24.75 3.44 -6.32
C ILE A 470 24.98 4.93 -5.97
N ASP A 471 24.72 5.85 -6.89
CA ASP A 471 24.87 7.28 -6.67
C ASP A 471 23.73 7.81 -5.77
N MET A 472 22.50 7.32 -5.99
CA MET A 472 21.37 7.61 -5.13
C MET A 472 21.61 7.13 -3.69
N VAL A 473 22.16 5.93 -3.51
CA VAL A 473 22.54 5.39 -2.19
C VAL A 473 23.61 6.26 -1.52
N ALA A 474 24.62 6.68 -2.27
CA ALA A 474 25.68 7.56 -1.74
C ALA A 474 25.12 8.92 -1.29
N ARG A 475 24.07 9.42 -1.94
CA ARG A 475 23.35 10.64 -1.55
C ARG A 475 22.50 10.42 -0.28
N PHE A 476 21.87 9.26 -0.14
CA PHE A 476 21.08 8.91 1.06
C PHE A 476 21.94 8.57 2.28
N GLN A 477 23.11 8.00 2.05
CA GLN A 477 24.05 7.54 3.07
C GLN A 477 25.46 8.11 2.80
N PRO A 478 25.68 9.40 3.06
CA PRO A 478 27.01 10.01 2.89
C PRO A 478 28.05 9.30 3.73
N GLY A 479 29.13 8.85 3.10
CA GLY A 479 30.18 8.06 3.79
C GLY A 479 29.82 6.60 4.04
N GLY A 480 28.68 6.12 3.51
CA GLY A 480 28.22 4.73 3.64
C GLY A 480 27.44 4.44 4.94
N GLU A 481 27.12 5.48 5.72
CA GLU A 481 26.39 5.34 6.98
C GLU A 481 25.03 6.06 6.89
N ARG A 482 24.01 5.48 7.53
CA ARG A 482 22.70 6.09 7.65
C ARG A 482 22.82 7.34 8.53
N PRO A 483 22.40 8.54 8.05
CA PRO A 483 22.48 9.76 8.84
C PRO A 483 21.59 9.67 10.09
N VAL A 484 22.03 10.32 11.17
CA VAL A 484 21.25 10.50 12.39
C VAL A 484 20.58 11.87 12.34
N THR A 485 19.29 11.95 12.62
CA THR A 485 18.56 13.21 12.71
C THR A 485 19.12 14.05 13.87
N PRO A 486 19.48 15.32 13.68
CA PRO A 486 19.85 16.18 14.80
C PRO A 486 18.68 16.33 15.79
N PRO A 487 18.95 16.35 17.10
CA PRO A 487 17.90 16.58 18.10
C PRO A 487 17.26 17.98 17.92
N PRO A 488 15.98 18.14 18.26
CA PRO A 488 15.34 19.45 18.19
C PRO A 488 15.91 20.40 19.23
N THR A 489 15.69 21.70 19.06
CA THR A 489 15.81 22.65 20.15
C THR A 489 14.46 22.89 20.79
N GLY A 490 14.42 23.14 22.10
CA GLY A 490 13.16 23.34 22.81
C GLY A 490 13.29 24.26 24.01
N SER A 491 12.20 24.98 24.33
CA SER A 491 12.04 25.80 25.53
C SER A 491 10.62 25.68 26.06
N VAL A 492 10.44 26.02 27.33
CA VAL A 492 9.11 26.24 27.92
C VAL A 492 8.95 27.73 28.19
N GLU A 493 8.02 28.38 27.49
CA GLU A 493 7.76 29.81 27.59
C GLU A 493 6.28 30.03 27.93
N ASP A 494 6.00 30.76 28.98
CA ASP A 494 4.64 31.04 29.47
C ASP A 494 3.77 29.76 29.64
N GLY A 495 4.38 28.65 30.11
CA GLY A 495 3.71 27.35 30.27
C GLY A 495 3.44 26.61 28.97
N GLN A 496 4.07 27.01 27.87
CA GLN A 496 3.97 26.33 26.58
C GLN A 496 5.31 25.73 26.15
N LEU A 497 5.28 24.46 25.75
CA LEU A 497 6.39 23.80 25.09
C LEU A 497 6.52 24.32 23.67
N ILE A 498 7.70 24.82 23.31
CA ILE A 498 8.05 25.25 21.96
C ILE A 498 9.22 24.41 21.49
N LEU A 499 9.04 23.66 20.38
CA LEU A 499 10.09 22.85 19.74
C LEU A 499 10.37 23.38 18.34
N THR A 500 11.65 23.34 17.96
CA THR A 500 12.10 23.73 16.61
C THR A 500 13.01 22.65 16.03
N ALA A 501 12.71 22.19 14.81
CA ALA A 501 13.55 21.26 14.07
C ALA A 501 14.88 21.92 13.67
N VAL A 502 15.97 21.20 13.87
CA VAL A 502 17.30 21.60 13.38
C VAL A 502 17.50 21.21 11.92
N GLU A 503 17.07 20.00 11.56
CA GLU A 503 17.13 19.50 10.18
C GLU A 503 15.79 19.74 9.47
N GLN A 504 15.85 20.27 8.26
CA GLN A 504 14.66 20.53 7.46
C GLN A 504 13.90 19.25 7.14
N GLY A 505 12.59 19.29 7.33
CA GLY A 505 11.72 18.15 7.07
C GLY A 505 11.75 17.07 8.15
N SER A 506 12.35 17.33 9.31
CA SER A 506 12.18 16.46 10.47
C SER A 506 10.80 16.64 11.08
N SER A 507 10.19 15.53 11.48
CA SER A 507 9.02 15.50 12.35
C SER A 507 9.49 15.48 13.80
N LEU A 508 8.76 16.18 14.66
CA LEU A 508 9.11 16.35 16.07
C LEU A 508 8.12 15.59 16.94
N GLY A 509 8.64 15.01 18.00
CA GLY A 509 7.81 14.46 19.06
C GLY A 509 8.26 14.88 20.43
N TYR A 510 7.32 14.82 21.37
CA TYR A 510 7.57 15.06 22.79
C TYR A 510 6.86 14.01 23.63
N ARG A 511 7.31 13.85 24.85
CA ARG A 511 6.58 13.10 25.89
C ARG A 511 6.68 13.81 27.22
N LEU A 512 5.66 13.59 28.06
CA LEU A 512 5.56 14.14 29.40
C LEU A 512 5.65 13.00 30.42
N ASN A 513 6.49 13.14 31.45
CA ASN A 513 6.57 12.23 32.59
C ASN A 513 6.70 10.73 32.18
N ASP A 514 7.60 10.40 31.25
CA ASP A 514 7.80 9.04 30.71
C ASP A 514 6.56 8.42 30.04
N GLY A 515 5.59 9.23 29.63
CA GLY A 515 4.41 8.78 28.87
C GLY A 515 4.73 8.46 27.41
N ASP A 516 3.68 8.22 26.63
CA ASP A 516 3.80 7.92 25.20
C ASP A 516 4.26 9.12 24.39
N TRP A 517 5.01 8.86 23.31
CA TRP A 517 5.45 9.88 22.36
C TRP A 517 4.27 10.50 21.62
N GLN A 518 4.14 11.82 21.74
CA GLN A 518 3.16 12.63 21.03
C GLN A 518 3.81 13.34 19.85
N LEU A 519 3.07 13.48 18.74
CA LEU A 519 3.50 14.29 17.60
C LEU A 519 3.39 15.77 17.96
N TYR A 520 4.46 16.53 17.77
CA TYR A 520 4.48 17.98 17.97
C TYR A 520 4.21 18.71 16.64
N THR A 521 3.12 19.48 16.57
CA THR A 521 2.72 20.27 15.39
C THR A 521 2.56 21.75 15.67
N ALA A 522 2.41 22.13 16.96
CA ALA A 522 2.24 23.50 17.42
C ALA A 522 2.61 23.60 18.92
N PRO A 523 2.81 24.80 19.49
CA PRO A 523 3.05 24.98 20.92
C PRO A 523 2.01 24.28 21.79
N VAL A 524 2.47 23.53 22.81
CA VAL A 524 1.65 22.68 23.67
C VAL A 524 1.67 23.24 25.09
N VAL A 525 0.49 23.46 25.68
CA VAL A 525 0.38 23.83 27.09
C VAL A 525 0.78 22.63 27.95
N ILE A 526 1.70 22.85 28.89
CA ILE A 526 2.19 21.83 29.81
C ILE A 526 2.05 22.28 31.26
N GLU A 527 1.96 21.30 32.16
CA GLU A 527 1.95 21.58 33.62
C GLU A 527 3.36 22.00 34.09
N GLU A 528 3.43 22.95 35.01
CA GLU A 528 4.70 23.57 35.48
C GLU A 528 5.73 22.55 36.04
N ALA A 529 5.27 21.40 36.56
CA ALA A 529 6.13 20.36 37.12
C ALA A 529 6.38 19.18 36.18
N ALA A 530 5.93 19.21 34.92
CA ALA A 530 6.09 18.09 33.99
C ALA A 530 7.55 17.98 33.52
N MET A 531 8.13 16.78 33.58
CA MET A 531 9.36 16.47 32.83
C MET A 531 9.02 16.38 31.34
N VAL A 532 9.73 17.16 30.54
CA VAL A 532 9.53 17.19 29.10
C VAL A 532 10.74 16.60 28.40
N GLU A 533 10.51 15.60 27.57
CA GLU A 533 11.51 15.06 26.66
C GLU A 533 11.07 15.27 25.21
N ALA A 534 12.03 15.48 24.32
CA ALA A 534 11.78 15.67 22.90
C ALA A 534 12.80 14.92 22.03
N LYS A 535 12.38 14.48 20.86
CA LYS A 535 13.22 13.93 19.79
C LYS A 535 12.67 14.28 18.40
N ALA A 536 13.49 14.04 17.39
CA ALA A 536 13.16 14.32 16.00
C ALA A 536 13.43 13.11 15.12
N VAL A 537 12.75 13.01 13.97
CA VAL A 537 13.02 12.04 12.94
C VAL A 537 12.85 12.62 11.54
N ARG A 538 13.87 12.47 10.69
CA ARG A 538 13.81 12.69 9.25
C ARG A 538 13.56 11.35 8.56
N TYR A 539 12.56 11.26 7.69
CA TYR A 539 12.25 9.99 7.01
C TYR A 539 13.48 9.44 6.28
N GLY A 540 13.76 8.16 6.48
CA GLY A 540 14.95 7.49 5.94
C GLY A 540 16.22 7.63 6.80
N TRP A 541 16.26 8.56 7.77
CA TRP A 541 17.36 8.72 8.72
C TRP A 541 17.07 7.99 10.03
N GLU A 542 18.09 7.83 10.87
CA GLU A 542 17.89 7.38 12.25
C GLU A 542 17.24 8.49 13.09
N GLU A 543 16.50 8.09 14.13
CA GLU A 543 15.95 9.03 15.09
C GLU A 543 17.06 9.79 15.82
N SER A 544 16.77 11.00 16.26
CA SER A 544 17.69 11.77 17.09
C SER A 544 17.83 11.17 18.49
N GLU A 545 18.88 11.58 19.19
CA GLU A 545 18.91 11.44 20.64
C GLU A 545 17.72 12.16 21.27
N VAL A 546 17.30 11.66 22.45
CA VAL A 546 16.27 12.30 23.28
C VAL A 546 16.92 13.43 24.07
N ILE A 547 16.31 14.60 24.04
CA ILE A 547 16.71 15.75 24.88
C ILE A 547 15.68 16.01 25.97
N SER A 548 16.15 16.48 27.12
CA SER A 548 15.28 17.08 28.15
C SER A 548 15.10 18.57 27.82
N VAL A 549 13.87 19.03 27.84
CA VAL A 549 13.54 20.45 27.60
C VAL A 549 13.42 21.14 28.97
N PRO A 550 14.22 22.19 29.22
CA PRO A 550 14.27 22.89 30.51
C PRO A 550 13.02 23.73 30.80
#